data_6ba3c63981b2093251b3f2d75c5164f8
#
_entry.id   6ba3c63981b2093251b3f2d75c5164f8
#
_cell.length_a   1.000
_cell.length_b   1.000
_cell.length_c   1.000
_cell.angle_alpha   90.00
_cell.angle_beta   90.00
_cell.angle_gamma   90.00
#
_symmetry.space_group_name_H-M   'P 1'
#
loop_
_entity.id
_entity.type
_entity.pdbx_description
1 polymer ?
#
loop_
_entity_poly.entity_id
_entity_poly.type
_entity_poly.pdbx_seq_one_letter_code
_entity_poly.pdbx_strand_id
1 'polypeptide(L)'
;LSSAVGIADDDYALKLAMFHTIFNVMGVVLMLPLMGRLVKFIEALIKEPKTDLSRPKYLSEAVDAFPATIEAAMRKEVKHLYDNSVELIAHGLNLSRKDIYATKDVADTVRSSRRPVDFEFDDRYEARVKTLHAAIVEFTTRTGGKDLPSDVADSIHVLRDVANEI
;
A
#
# COMPACT_ATOMS: atom_id res chain seq x y z
N LEU A 1 18.56 -20.28 43.38
CA LEU A 1 17.60 -19.20 43.10
C LEU A 1 16.32 -19.38 43.93
N SER A 2 15.71 -20.57 44.01
CA SER A 2 14.49 -20.83 44.80
C SER A 2 14.67 -20.52 46.29
N SER A 3 15.80 -20.90 46.85
CA SER A 3 16.13 -20.65 48.28
C SER A 3 16.34 -19.14 48.59
N ALA A 4 16.76 -18.34 47.62
CA ALA A 4 16.95 -16.90 47.77
C ALA A 4 15.62 -16.10 47.82
N VAL A 5 14.52 -16.70 47.36
CA VAL A 5 13.17 -16.09 47.30
C VAL A 5 12.24 -16.68 48.37
N GLY A 6 12.77 -17.57 49.27
CA GLY A 6 12.01 -18.13 50.42
C GLY A 6 10.98 -19.19 50.01
N ILE A 7 11.16 -19.86 48.87
CA ILE A 7 10.26 -20.92 48.41
C ILE A 7 10.68 -22.23 49.08
N ALA A 8 9.73 -22.92 49.74
CA ALA A 8 9.97 -24.22 50.36
C ALA A 8 10.42 -25.29 49.34
N ASP A 9 11.24 -26.23 49.78
CA ASP A 9 11.86 -27.21 48.88
C ASP A 9 10.88 -28.21 48.25
N ASP A 10 9.71 -28.36 48.84
CA ASP A 10 8.61 -29.25 48.47
C ASP A 10 7.51 -28.56 47.64
N ASP A 11 7.57 -27.21 47.46
CA ASP A 11 6.59 -26.48 46.65
C ASP A 11 6.97 -26.43 45.18
N TYR A 12 6.69 -27.53 44.47
CA TYR A 12 6.97 -27.66 43.05
C TYR A 12 6.14 -26.72 42.16
N ALA A 13 4.91 -26.39 42.59
CA ALA A 13 4.05 -25.51 41.83
C ALA A 13 4.60 -24.08 41.78
N LEU A 14 5.06 -23.57 42.93
CA LEU A 14 5.64 -22.24 43.04
C LEU A 14 7.01 -22.15 42.34
N LYS A 15 7.81 -23.22 42.43
CA LYS A 15 9.08 -23.34 41.67
C LYS A 15 8.85 -23.29 40.14
N LEU A 16 7.83 -23.99 39.64
CA LEU A 16 7.49 -24.00 38.22
C LEU A 16 6.97 -22.62 37.77
N ALA A 17 6.11 -21.97 38.57
CA ALA A 17 5.63 -20.64 38.28
C ALA A 17 6.76 -19.60 38.25
N MET A 18 7.69 -19.67 39.21
CA MET A 18 8.87 -18.81 39.24
C MET A 18 9.76 -19.03 38.01
N PHE A 19 10.04 -20.28 37.63
CA PHE A 19 10.79 -20.59 36.44
C PHE A 19 10.14 -20.02 35.17
N HIS A 20 8.82 -20.21 35.05
CA HIS A 20 8.05 -19.68 33.93
C HIS A 20 8.13 -18.15 33.82
N THR A 21 7.99 -17.46 34.96
CA THR A 21 8.10 -16.01 35.04
C THR A 21 9.49 -15.52 34.65
N ILE A 22 10.55 -16.14 35.20
CA ILE A 22 11.94 -15.78 34.86
C ILE A 22 12.22 -16.01 33.36
N PHE A 23 11.76 -17.15 32.84
CA PHE A 23 11.93 -17.48 31.41
C PHE A 23 11.26 -16.46 30.52
N ASN A 24 10.03 -16.07 30.83
CA ASN A 24 9.30 -15.05 30.05
C ASN A 24 9.96 -13.66 30.14
N VAL A 25 10.36 -13.24 31.34
CA VAL A 25 11.06 -11.97 31.55
C VAL A 25 12.38 -11.95 30.76
N MET A 26 13.14 -13.05 30.80
CA MET A 26 14.38 -13.16 30.06
C MET A 26 14.13 -13.14 28.55
N GLY A 27 13.08 -13.79 28.08
CA GLY A 27 12.65 -13.75 26.68
C GLY A 27 12.33 -12.34 26.22
N VAL A 28 11.58 -11.57 27.00
CA VAL A 28 11.24 -10.18 26.71
C VAL A 28 12.48 -9.29 26.68
N VAL A 29 13.34 -9.39 27.70
CA VAL A 29 14.59 -8.60 27.80
C VAL A 29 15.54 -8.88 26.62
N LEU A 30 15.61 -10.11 26.15
CA LEU A 30 16.40 -10.51 24.98
C LEU A 30 15.76 -10.04 23.68
N MET A 31 14.42 -10.17 23.54
CA MET A 31 13.72 -9.87 22.30
C MET A 31 13.54 -8.37 22.06
N LEU A 32 13.36 -7.56 23.10
CA LEU A 32 13.17 -6.10 22.91
C LEU A 32 14.30 -5.43 22.11
N PRO A 33 15.58 -5.61 22.45
CA PRO A 33 16.66 -5.01 21.66
C PRO A 33 16.87 -5.70 20.29
N LEU A 34 16.45 -6.97 20.18
CA LEU A 34 16.58 -7.75 18.96
C LEU A 34 15.47 -7.42 17.93
N MET A 35 14.33 -6.91 18.39
CA MET A 35 13.17 -6.60 17.55
C MET A 35 13.54 -5.66 16.39
N GLY A 36 14.28 -4.60 16.65
CA GLY A 36 14.71 -3.66 15.62
C GLY A 36 15.66 -4.27 14.58
N ARG A 37 16.49 -5.24 14.99
CA ARG A 37 17.34 -5.96 14.05
C ARG A 37 16.56 -6.99 13.24
N LEU A 38 15.61 -7.66 13.89
CA LEU A 38 14.73 -8.64 13.24
C LEU A 38 13.85 -7.97 12.18
N VAL A 39 13.27 -6.81 12.47
CA VAL A 39 12.50 -6.02 11.49
C VAL A 39 13.36 -5.67 10.29
N LYS A 40 14.55 -5.11 10.48
CA LYS A 40 15.48 -4.78 9.38
C LYS A 40 15.93 -6.02 8.60
N PHE A 41 16.10 -7.16 9.26
CA PHE A 41 16.45 -8.43 8.59
C PHE A 41 15.28 -8.92 7.72
N ILE A 42 14.05 -8.86 8.24
CA ILE A 42 12.84 -9.23 7.49
C ILE A 42 12.62 -8.29 6.32
N GLU A 43 12.77 -6.97 6.51
CA GLU A 43 12.69 -5.96 5.44
C GLU A 43 13.74 -6.19 4.36
N ALA A 44 14.96 -6.61 4.74
CA ALA A 44 16.01 -6.94 3.78
C ALA A 44 15.76 -8.27 3.03
N LEU A 45 15.06 -9.20 3.67
CA LEU A 45 14.69 -10.50 3.07
C LEU A 45 13.47 -10.37 2.16
N ILE A 46 12.48 -9.59 2.60
CA ILE A 46 11.35 -9.16 1.80
C ILE A 46 11.86 -7.97 0.99
N LYS A 47 12.59 -8.25 -0.10
CA LYS A 47 12.75 -7.23 -1.14
C LYS A 47 11.33 -6.82 -1.51
N GLU A 48 10.90 -5.61 -1.10
CA GLU A 48 9.73 -5.01 -1.70
C GLU A 48 9.93 -5.13 -3.21
N PRO A 49 9.04 -5.79 -3.96
CA PRO A 49 9.07 -5.67 -5.39
C PRO A 49 9.07 -4.17 -5.64
N LYS A 50 10.06 -3.65 -6.39
CA LYS A 50 10.11 -2.26 -6.87
C LYS A 50 8.67 -1.92 -7.15
N THR A 51 8.13 -0.96 -6.45
CA THR A 51 6.69 -0.64 -6.38
C THR A 51 6.12 -0.85 -7.76
N ASP A 52 5.46 -1.97 -7.96
CA ASP A 52 4.91 -2.32 -9.26
C ASP A 52 3.72 -1.40 -9.44
N LEU A 53 4.00 -0.25 -10.05
CA LEU A 53 3.02 0.83 -10.27
C LEU A 53 1.81 0.33 -11.07
N SER A 54 1.95 -0.85 -11.66
CA SER A 54 0.91 -1.52 -12.43
C SER A 54 -0.08 -2.32 -11.58
N ARG A 55 0.23 -2.59 -10.31
CA ARG A 55 -0.67 -3.36 -9.44
C ARG A 55 -1.58 -2.46 -8.62
N PRO A 56 -2.86 -2.86 -8.45
CA PRO A 56 -3.76 -2.15 -7.55
C PRO A 56 -3.17 -2.15 -6.14
N LYS A 57 -3.09 -0.98 -5.57
CA LYS A 57 -2.43 -0.76 -4.28
C LYS A 57 -3.41 -0.84 -3.11
N TYR A 58 -4.65 -0.46 -3.37
CA TYR A 58 -5.69 -0.31 -2.35
C TYR A 58 -6.83 -1.32 -2.50
N LEU A 59 -6.94 -2.02 -3.65
CA LEU A 59 -8.00 -2.99 -3.94
C LEU A 59 -7.59 -4.41 -3.54
N SER A 60 -7.51 -4.69 -2.24
CA SER A 60 -7.26 -6.03 -1.72
C SER A 60 -8.56 -6.74 -1.36
N GLU A 61 -8.53 -8.09 -1.30
CA GLU A 61 -9.69 -8.89 -0.85
C GLU A 61 -10.19 -8.53 0.55
N ALA A 62 -9.27 -8.08 1.43
CA ALA A 62 -9.62 -7.66 2.79
C ALA A 62 -10.50 -6.39 2.83
N VAL A 63 -10.45 -5.56 1.78
CA VAL A 63 -11.25 -4.33 1.67
C VAL A 63 -12.73 -4.63 1.46
N ASP A 64 -13.04 -5.79 0.89
CA ASP A 64 -14.41 -6.21 0.56
C ASP A 64 -15.30 -6.48 1.80
N ALA A 65 -14.73 -6.47 2.99
CA ALA A 65 -15.44 -6.85 4.21
C ALA A 65 -16.44 -5.77 4.70
N PHE A 66 -16.17 -4.49 4.41
CA PHE A 66 -17.00 -3.38 4.91
C PHE A 66 -17.28 -2.34 3.82
N PRO A 67 -18.53 -1.88 3.65
CA PRO A 67 -18.92 -0.91 2.63
C PRO A 67 -18.09 0.37 2.63
N ALA A 68 -17.85 0.96 3.81
CA ALA A 68 -17.05 2.18 3.95
C ALA A 68 -15.57 1.99 3.53
N THR A 69 -15.01 0.79 3.70
CA THR A 69 -13.65 0.48 3.24
C THR A 69 -13.59 0.31 1.74
N ILE A 70 -14.64 -0.21 1.11
CA ILE A 70 -14.76 -0.34 -0.34
C ILE A 70 -14.69 1.03 -1.02
N GLU A 71 -15.52 1.98 -0.58
CA GLU A 71 -15.51 3.34 -1.13
C GLU A 71 -14.15 4.03 -0.94
N ALA A 72 -13.60 3.97 0.27
CA ALA A 72 -12.33 4.61 0.58
C ALA A 72 -11.15 4.04 -0.24
N ALA A 73 -11.15 2.73 -0.44
CA ALA A 73 -10.13 2.06 -1.26
C ALA A 73 -10.28 2.40 -2.74
N MET A 74 -11.52 2.39 -3.24
CA MET A 74 -11.83 2.76 -4.62
C MET A 74 -11.40 4.19 -4.93
N ARG A 75 -11.71 5.15 -4.04
CA ARG A 75 -11.30 6.55 -4.17
C ARG A 75 -9.78 6.71 -4.22
N LYS A 76 -9.04 5.95 -3.39
CA LYS A 76 -7.58 5.96 -3.40
C LYS A 76 -7.00 5.35 -4.67
N GLU A 77 -7.62 4.28 -5.19
CA GLU A 77 -7.13 3.62 -6.39
C GLU A 77 -7.40 4.46 -7.65
N VAL A 78 -8.55 5.11 -7.76
CA VAL A 78 -8.85 6.05 -8.85
C VAL A 78 -7.86 7.23 -8.83
N LYS A 79 -7.55 7.74 -7.63
CA LYS A 79 -6.49 8.75 -7.49
C LYS A 79 -5.12 8.21 -7.93
N HIS A 80 -4.80 6.98 -7.61
CA HIS A 80 -3.56 6.32 -8.03
C HIS A 80 -3.49 6.17 -9.56
N LEU A 81 -4.60 5.79 -10.20
CA LEU A 81 -4.72 5.76 -11.66
C LEU A 81 -4.47 7.14 -12.27
N TYR A 82 -5.13 8.18 -11.77
CA TYR A 82 -4.92 9.56 -12.20
C TYR A 82 -3.45 10.01 -12.07
N ASP A 83 -2.84 9.75 -10.90
CA ASP A 83 -1.44 10.10 -10.64
C ASP A 83 -0.49 9.42 -11.63
N ASN A 84 -0.73 8.14 -11.97
CA ASN A 84 0.06 7.39 -12.96
C ASN A 84 -0.14 7.93 -14.38
N SER A 85 -1.36 8.30 -14.75
CA SER A 85 -1.68 8.85 -16.07
C SER A 85 -1.02 10.22 -16.26
N VAL A 86 -1.10 11.10 -15.26
CA VAL A 86 -0.42 12.41 -15.29
C VAL A 86 1.09 12.24 -15.36
N GLU A 87 1.67 11.29 -14.63
CA GLU A 87 3.11 11.02 -14.67
C GLU A 87 3.54 10.50 -16.04
N LEU A 88 2.73 9.63 -16.67
CA LEU A 88 2.99 9.11 -18.01
C LEU A 88 2.99 10.24 -19.05
N ILE A 89 1.99 11.12 -19.01
CA ILE A 89 1.89 12.28 -19.89
C ILE A 89 3.06 13.24 -19.67
N ALA A 90 3.38 13.54 -18.41
CA ALA A 90 4.50 14.40 -18.07
C ALA A 90 5.83 13.87 -18.63
N HIS A 91 6.09 12.56 -18.46
CA HIS A 91 7.28 11.92 -19.03
C HIS A 91 7.28 11.95 -20.56
N GLY A 92 6.13 11.73 -21.21
CA GLY A 92 6.00 11.85 -22.68
C GLY A 92 6.32 13.25 -23.19
N LEU A 93 6.05 14.28 -22.39
CA LEU A 93 6.41 15.67 -22.66
C LEU A 93 7.82 16.04 -22.18
N ASN A 94 8.58 15.10 -21.65
CA ASN A 94 9.89 15.31 -21.01
C ASN A 94 9.85 16.34 -19.85
N LEU A 95 8.75 16.33 -19.13
CA LEU A 95 8.53 17.15 -17.94
C LEU A 95 8.53 16.29 -16.68
N SER A 96 8.91 16.86 -15.55
CA SER A 96 8.63 16.25 -14.26
C SER A 96 7.24 16.69 -13.78
N ARG A 97 6.61 15.86 -12.96
CA ARG A 97 5.35 16.21 -12.30
C ARG A 97 5.44 17.54 -11.54
N LYS A 98 6.61 17.83 -10.95
CA LYS A 98 6.86 19.08 -10.23
C LYS A 98 6.82 20.28 -11.16
N ASP A 99 7.30 20.14 -12.39
CA ASP A 99 7.31 21.22 -13.38
C ASP A 99 5.87 21.60 -13.80
N ILE A 100 4.99 20.59 -13.93
CA ILE A 100 3.56 20.81 -14.27
C ILE A 100 2.85 21.59 -13.17
N TYR A 101 3.07 21.26 -11.89
CA TYR A 101 2.36 21.88 -10.77
C TYR A 101 3.00 23.16 -10.24
N ALA A 102 4.30 23.37 -10.44
CA ALA A 102 5.04 24.52 -9.90
C ALA A 102 5.18 25.67 -10.88
N THR A 103 5.00 25.44 -12.16
CA THR A 103 5.32 26.42 -13.21
C THR A 103 4.10 27.27 -13.54
N LYS A 104 4.27 28.61 -13.54
CA LYS A 104 3.23 29.54 -13.95
C LYS A 104 2.95 29.51 -15.45
N ASP A 105 3.95 29.11 -16.26
CA ASP A 105 3.84 28.95 -17.72
C ASP A 105 4.38 27.60 -18.16
N VAL A 106 3.46 26.66 -18.34
CA VAL A 106 3.76 25.30 -18.81
C VAL A 106 4.27 25.32 -20.27
N ALA A 107 3.79 26.27 -21.10
CA ALA A 107 4.17 26.36 -22.49
C ALA A 107 5.65 26.69 -22.68
N ASP A 108 6.19 27.59 -21.86
CA ASP A 108 7.62 27.91 -21.90
C ASP A 108 8.49 26.78 -21.38
N THR A 109 8.03 26.04 -20.38
CA THR A 109 8.71 24.86 -19.86
C THR A 109 8.77 23.75 -20.91
N VAL A 110 7.67 23.49 -21.61
CA VAL A 110 7.62 22.51 -22.72
C VAL A 110 8.55 22.94 -23.87
N ARG A 111 8.55 24.24 -24.27
CA ARG A 111 9.42 24.74 -25.34
C ARG A 111 10.89 24.66 -24.99
N SER A 112 11.25 24.80 -23.73
CA SER A 112 12.64 24.71 -23.24
C SER A 112 13.12 23.26 -23.10
N SER A 113 12.22 22.31 -23.00
CA SER A 113 12.49 20.87 -22.93
C SER A 113 12.83 20.30 -24.31
N ARG A 114 14.10 20.48 -24.74
CA ARG A 114 14.59 20.07 -26.07
C ARG A 114 15.22 18.68 -26.12
N ARG A 115 15.05 17.84 -25.10
CA ARG A 115 15.62 16.50 -25.09
C ARG A 115 14.77 15.55 -25.95
N PRO A 116 15.37 14.74 -26.85
CA PRO A 116 14.62 13.67 -27.50
C PRO A 116 14.08 12.72 -26.43
N VAL A 117 12.80 12.42 -26.53
CA VAL A 117 12.14 11.48 -25.62
C VAL A 117 12.31 10.09 -26.23
N ASP A 118 13.26 9.32 -25.71
CA ASP A 118 13.32 7.89 -25.93
C ASP A 118 12.36 7.24 -24.92
N PHE A 119 11.08 7.13 -25.32
CA PHE A 119 10.00 6.77 -24.42
C PHE A 119 9.06 5.79 -25.10
N GLU A 120 9.12 4.55 -24.71
CA GLU A 120 8.15 3.51 -25.09
C GLU A 120 6.82 3.76 -24.37
N PHE A 121 6.00 4.61 -24.99
CA PHE A 121 4.72 5.04 -24.39
C PHE A 121 3.77 3.86 -24.23
N ASP A 122 3.65 3.01 -25.24
CA ASP A 122 2.69 1.92 -25.29
C ASP A 122 2.94 0.90 -24.18
N ASP A 123 4.19 0.49 -23.96
CA ASP A 123 4.54 -0.46 -22.90
C ASP A 123 4.25 0.10 -21.51
N ARG A 124 4.52 1.38 -21.31
CA ARG A 124 4.25 2.03 -20.01
C ARG A 124 2.77 2.31 -19.80
N TYR A 125 2.05 2.64 -20.84
CA TYR A 125 0.60 2.80 -20.78
C TYR A 125 -0.07 1.47 -20.42
N GLU A 126 0.26 0.39 -21.12
CA GLU A 126 -0.24 -0.95 -20.84
C GLU A 126 0.06 -1.37 -19.39
N ALA A 127 1.31 -1.20 -18.96
CA ALA A 127 1.73 -1.64 -17.63
C ALA A 127 1.17 -0.79 -16.50
N ARG A 128 1.05 0.53 -16.65
CA ARG A 128 0.76 1.44 -15.52
C ARG A 128 -0.66 1.97 -15.49
N VAL A 129 -1.30 2.14 -16.63
CA VAL A 129 -2.64 2.74 -16.73
C VAL A 129 -3.67 1.67 -17.01
N LYS A 130 -3.54 0.94 -18.10
CA LYS A 130 -4.52 -0.05 -18.55
C LYS A 130 -4.71 -1.19 -17.55
N THR A 131 -3.62 -1.73 -17.00
CA THR A 131 -3.69 -2.80 -15.99
C THR A 131 -4.40 -2.32 -14.73
N LEU A 132 -4.12 -1.11 -14.29
CA LEU A 132 -4.73 -0.53 -13.09
C LEU A 132 -6.22 -0.20 -13.33
N HIS A 133 -6.54 0.36 -14.49
CA HIS A 133 -7.93 0.59 -14.91
C HIS A 133 -8.73 -0.72 -14.95
N ALA A 134 -8.17 -1.77 -15.56
CA ALA A 134 -8.82 -3.10 -15.61
C ALA A 134 -9.10 -3.66 -14.20
N ALA A 135 -8.15 -3.49 -13.26
CA ALA A 135 -8.35 -3.90 -11.88
C ALA A 135 -9.46 -3.10 -11.16
N ILE A 136 -9.61 -1.81 -11.46
CA ILE A 136 -10.71 -0.98 -10.94
C ILE A 136 -12.05 -1.48 -11.49
N VAL A 137 -12.14 -1.75 -12.78
CA VAL A 137 -13.35 -2.27 -13.41
C VAL A 137 -13.73 -3.66 -12.86
N GLU A 138 -12.76 -4.56 -12.70
CA GLU A 138 -12.96 -5.87 -12.10
C GLU A 138 -13.47 -5.75 -10.65
N PHE A 139 -12.84 -4.89 -9.87
CA PHE A 139 -13.24 -4.64 -8.48
C PHE A 139 -14.68 -4.11 -8.39
N THR A 140 -15.06 -3.15 -9.22
CA THR A 140 -16.43 -2.62 -9.24
C THR A 140 -17.45 -3.65 -9.67
N THR A 141 -17.11 -4.51 -10.63
CA THR A 141 -17.99 -5.61 -11.07
C THR A 141 -18.21 -6.63 -9.95
N ARG A 142 -17.14 -6.98 -9.24
CA ARG A 142 -17.19 -7.91 -8.10
C ARG A 142 -17.96 -7.35 -6.92
N THR A 143 -17.81 -6.08 -6.62
CA THR A 143 -18.47 -5.42 -5.50
C THR A 143 -19.92 -5.04 -5.82
N GLY A 144 -20.27 -4.77 -7.07
CA GLY A 144 -21.62 -4.42 -7.51
C GLY A 144 -22.66 -5.53 -7.30
N GLY A 145 -22.22 -6.79 -7.12
CA GLY A 145 -23.10 -7.91 -6.76
C GLY A 145 -23.37 -8.06 -5.25
N LYS A 146 -22.77 -7.19 -4.40
CA LYS A 146 -22.96 -7.22 -2.95
C LYS A 146 -24.11 -6.31 -2.53
N ASP A 147 -24.72 -6.64 -1.38
CA ASP A 147 -25.75 -5.80 -0.76
C ASP A 147 -25.08 -4.60 -0.08
N LEU A 148 -24.91 -3.53 -0.85
CA LEU A 148 -24.29 -2.28 -0.39
C LEU A 148 -25.34 -1.21 -0.10
N PRO A 149 -25.12 -0.33 0.88
CA PRO A 149 -25.92 0.88 1.05
C PRO A 149 -25.95 1.69 -0.26
N SER A 150 -27.09 2.29 -0.58
CA SER A 150 -27.29 2.99 -1.86
C SER A 150 -26.30 4.12 -2.09
N ASP A 151 -25.94 4.89 -1.05
CA ASP A 151 -24.98 5.96 -1.09
C ASP A 151 -23.57 5.47 -1.44
N VAL A 152 -23.16 4.31 -0.93
CA VAL A 152 -21.89 3.67 -1.26
C VAL A 152 -21.90 3.14 -2.69
N ALA A 153 -22.99 2.50 -3.11
CA ALA A 153 -23.14 2.01 -4.48
C ALA A 153 -23.07 3.16 -5.50
N ASP A 154 -23.76 4.25 -5.26
CA ASP A 154 -23.72 5.46 -6.10
C ASP A 154 -22.31 6.06 -6.17
N SER A 155 -21.61 6.15 -5.03
CA SER A 155 -20.22 6.62 -4.98
C SER A 155 -19.29 5.74 -5.81
N ILE A 156 -19.45 4.42 -5.77
CA ILE A 156 -18.65 3.48 -6.56
C ILE A 156 -18.92 3.66 -8.06
N HIS A 157 -20.17 3.85 -8.46
CA HIS A 157 -20.51 4.12 -9.86
C HIS A 157 -19.87 5.42 -10.37
N VAL A 158 -19.97 6.50 -9.60
CA VAL A 158 -19.31 7.78 -9.94
C VAL A 158 -17.79 7.61 -10.06
N LEU A 159 -17.17 6.92 -9.12
CA LEU A 159 -15.71 6.69 -9.13
C LEU A 159 -15.27 5.82 -10.33
N ARG A 160 -16.07 4.84 -10.71
CA ARG A 160 -15.82 4.05 -11.94
C ARG A 160 -15.91 4.92 -13.18
N ASP A 161 -16.93 5.78 -13.26
CA ASP A 161 -17.11 6.65 -14.41
C ASP A 161 -15.95 7.65 -14.53
N VAL A 162 -15.50 8.22 -13.40
CA VAL A 162 -14.27 9.04 -13.35
C VAL A 162 -13.05 8.24 -13.82
N ALA A 163 -12.91 6.97 -13.43
CA ALA A 163 -11.79 6.13 -13.88
C ALA A 163 -11.83 5.86 -15.39
N ASN A 164 -13.02 5.81 -16.00
CA ASN A 164 -13.19 5.65 -17.45
C ASN A 164 -12.85 6.92 -18.24
N GLU A 165 -12.87 8.09 -17.59
CA GLU A 165 -12.53 9.38 -18.23
C GLU A 165 -11.03 9.71 -18.16
N ILE A 166 -10.26 9.00 -17.32
CA ILE A 166 -8.80 9.15 -17.18
C ILE A 166 -8.04 8.43 -18.28
#